data_f5b99226f05a337fe8a6e5baf78704a0
#
_entry.id   f5b99226f05a337fe8a6e5baf78704a0
#
_cell.length_a   1.000
_cell.length_b   1.000
_cell.length_c   1.000
_cell.angle_alpha   90.00
_cell.angle_beta   90.00
_cell.angle_gamma   90.00
#
_symmetry.space_group_name_H-M   'P 1'
#
loop_
_entity.id
_entity.type
_entity.pdbx_description
1 polymer ?
#
loop_
_entity_poly.entity_id
_entity_poly.type
_entity_poly.pdbx_seq_one_letter_code
_entity_poly.pdbx_strand_id
1 'polypeptide(L)'
;MKTFIIGELINSSRAQVKEAIGRKDEGVIRRLARAQVEAGADALDLNAAESMEQEPDDLRWLVEVVQDELGEVRLSIDTANPEAMEAGLSACRAQPIVNSISNEATRRPIIELAARTEAEVIGLPMGQAGMPKTAEERLAEARALIEACEKAGIPRERLMIDVLCMSVGSNPDQGLAALAATRKIEEELGVRTCAAVSNVSFGLPKRRLLNRTFLAMLVAQGLSAAILDPTDQGIMETLLAAEALTGKDKYCMEYIRYHRKK
;
A
#
# COMPACT_ATOMS: atom_id res chain seq x y z
N MET A 1 -8.12 -15.04 -5.47
CA MET A 1 -7.09 -14.83 -4.41
C MET A 1 -7.63 -13.79 -3.46
N LYS A 2 -7.45 -13.95 -2.14
CA LYS A 2 -7.85 -12.95 -1.12
C LYS A 2 -7.07 -11.64 -1.33
N THR A 3 -7.69 -10.52 -1.01
CA THR A 3 -7.03 -9.20 -1.08
C THR A 3 -5.97 -9.10 0.02
N PHE A 4 -4.74 -8.76 -0.33
CA PHE A 4 -3.62 -8.58 0.60
C PHE A 4 -3.77 -7.22 1.32
N ILE A 5 -3.68 -7.22 2.64
CA ILE A 5 -3.93 -6.03 3.47
C ILE A 5 -2.61 -5.46 3.98
N ILE A 6 -2.34 -4.20 3.64
CA ILE A 6 -1.20 -3.43 4.12
C ILE A 6 -1.74 -2.37 5.09
N GLY A 7 -1.35 -2.46 6.37
CA GLY A 7 -1.84 -1.56 7.41
C GLY A 7 -1.14 -0.19 7.39
N GLU A 8 -1.90 0.91 7.29
CA GLU A 8 -1.41 2.28 7.03
C GLU A 8 -1.20 3.16 8.29
N LEU A 9 -1.29 2.60 9.51
CA LEU A 9 -1.35 3.47 10.70
C LEU A 9 -0.01 4.04 11.14
N ILE A 10 1.12 3.40 10.79
CA ILE A 10 2.48 3.86 11.19
C ILE A 10 3.02 4.81 10.11
N ASN A 11 2.45 6.01 10.06
CA ASN A 11 2.77 7.01 9.06
C ASN A 11 2.93 8.39 9.72
N SER A 12 4.05 9.07 9.46
CA SER A 12 4.43 10.36 10.05
C SER A 12 3.46 11.52 9.72
N SER A 13 2.60 11.36 8.71
CA SER A 13 1.51 12.31 8.46
C SER A 13 0.47 12.37 9.60
N ARG A 14 0.45 11.35 10.47
CA ARG A 14 -0.38 11.31 11.68
C ARG A 14 0.35 11.93 12.85
N ALA A 15 -0.22 12.97 13.48
CA ALA A 15 0.43 13.73 14.56
C ALA A 15 0.99 12.85 15.69
N GLN A 16 0.25 11.81 16.11
CA GLN A 16 0.70 10.89 17.15
C GLN A 16 1.93 10.09 16.73
N VAL A 17 2.00 9.63 15.47
CA VAL A 17 3.15 8.87 14.96
C VAL A 17 4.36 9.78 14.78
N LYS A 18 4.15 10.97 14.22
CA LYS A 18 5.17 12.01 14.11
C LYS A 18 5.83 12.31 15.45
N GLU A 19 5.03 12.55 16.50
CA GLU A 19 5.52 12.80 17.85
C GLU A 19 6.28 11.59 18.42
N ALA A 20 5.77 10.38 18.20
CA ALA A 20 6.41 9.14 18.65
C ALA A 20 7.78 8.94 17.99
N ILE A 21 7.90 9.18 16.67
CA ILE A 21 9.17 9.10 15.94
C ILE A 21 10.16 10.11 16.50
N GLY A 22 9.75 11.38 16.64
CA GLY A 22 10.62 12.44 17.15
C GLY A 22 11.11 12.23 18.57
N ARG A 23 10.35 11.50 19.41
CA ARG A 23 10.72 11.15 20.81
C ARG A 23 11.27 9.75 20.97
N LYS A 24 11.32 8.95 19.89
CA LYS A 24 11.64 7.52 19.93
C LYS A 24 10.76 6.75 20.94
N ASP A 25 9.45 7.07 20.96
CA ASP A 25 8.46 6.40 21.81
C ASP A 25 8.04 5.06 21.18
N GLU A 26 8.77 4.01 21.52
CA GLU A 26 8.48 2.64 21.06
C GLU A 26 7.08 2.18 21.48
N GLY A 27 6.59 2.61 22.64
CA GLY A 27 5.31 2.15 23.19
C GLY A 27 4.13 2.50 22.28
N VAL A 28 4.15 3.65 21.61
CA VAL A 28 3.13 4.03 20.62
C VAL A 28 3.24 3.16 19.38
N ILE A 29 4.45 2.98 18.85
CA ILE A 29 4.68 2.21 17.61
C ILE A 29 4.30 0.73 17.80
N ARG A 30 4.75 0.11 18.90
CA ARG A 30 4.43 -1.29 19.26
C ARG A 30 2.91 -1.52 19.35
N ARG A 31 2.18 -0.62 20.02
CA ARG A 31 0.70 -0.72 20.10
C ARG A 31 0.02 -0.64 18.74
N LEU A 32 0.44 0.30 17.88
CA LEU A 32 -0.12 0.46 16.54
C LEU A 32 0.19 -0.76 15.66
N ALA A 33 1.40 -1.28 15.74
CA ALA A 33 1.82 -2.46 14.99
C ALA A 33 0.97 -3.69 15.38
N ARG A 34 0.89 -3.97 16.69
CA ARG A 34 0.10 -5.09 17.22
C ARG A 34 -1.37 -4.98 16.83
N ALA A 35 -1.98 -3.80 17.04
CA ALA A 35 -3.39 -3.59 16.72
C ALA A 35 -3.73 -3.87 15.25
N GLN A 36 -2.84 -3.49 14.32
CA GLN A 36 -3.06 -3.72 12.89
C GLN A 36 -2.95 -5.21 12.52
N VAL A 37 -1.96 -5.93 13.08
CA VAL A 37 -1.81 -7.38 12.82
C VAL A 37 -2.97 -8.16 13.44
N GLU A 38 -3.36 -7.85 14.68
CA GLU A 38 -4.52 -8.45 15.34
C GLU A 38 -5.83 -8.20 14.57
N ALA A 39 -5.93 -7.04 13.90
CA ALA A 39 -7.06 -6.70 13.05
C ALA A 39 -7.02 -7.36 11.66
N GLY A 40 -5.93 -8.06 11.31
CA GLY A 40 -5.82 -8.85 10.09
C GLY A 40 -4.97 -8.22 8.97
N ALA A 41 -4.05 -7.31 9.29
CA ALA A 41 -3.04 -6.88 8.32
C ALA A 41 -2.08 -8.01 7.97
N ASP A 42 -1.79 -8.17 6.67
CA ASP A 42 -0.81 -9.12 6.13
C ASP A 42 0.60 -8.51 6.11
N ALA A 43 0.70 -7.17 6.03
CA ALA A 43 1.92 -6.38 6.14
C ALA A 43 1.64 -5.03 6.80
N LEU A 44 2.68 -4.35 7.28
CA LEU A 44 2.58 -3.01 7.86
C LEU A 44 3.39 -2.02 7.02
N ASP A 45 2.75 -0.90 6.66
CA ASP A 45 3.39 0.22 5.97
C ASP A 45 4.05 1.15 6.98
N LEU A 46 5.32 1.47 6.74
CA LEU A 46 6.14 2.32 7.62
C LEU A 46 6.61 3.55 6.85
N ASN A 47 6.18 4.72 7.32
CA ASN A 47 6.58 6.02 6.76
C ASN A 47 7.09 6.94 7.85
N ALA A 48 8.28 7.55 7.64
CA ALA A 48 8.96 8.47 8.54
C ALA A 48 9.36 9.79 7.86
N ALA A 49 8.69 10.20 6.79
CA ALA A 49 9.05 11.32 5.91
C ALA A 49 8.84 12.71 6.54
N GLU A 50 9.50 12.99 7.67
CA GLU A 50 9.50 14.30 8.34
C GLU A 50 10.69 15.19 7.94
N SER A 51 11.88 14.61 7.86
CA SER A 51 13.12 15.27 7.50
C SER A 51 13.94 14.33 6.64
N MET A 52 14.28 14.74 5.42
CA MET A 52 15.08 13.92 4.51
C MET A 52 16.41 13.44 5.12
N GLU A 53 17.00 14.23 6.01
CA GLU A 53 18.29 13.93 6.66
C GLU A 53 18.13 12.85 7.75
N GLN A 54 17.04 12.86 8.50
CA GLN A 54 16.79 11.93 9.61
C GLN A 54 16.00 10.69 9.19
N GLU A 55 15.33 10.74 8.06
CA GLU A 55 14.46 9.68 7.58
C GLU A 55 15.13 8.29 7.51
N PRO A 56 16.40 8.13 7.08
CA PRO A 56 17.06 6.83 7.07
C PRO A 56 17.15 6.20 8.47
N ASP A 57 17.53 6.98 9.48
CA ASP A 57 17.64 6.50 10.86
C ASP A 57 16.27 6.26 11.50
N ASP A 58 15.28 7.10 11.18
CA ASP A 58 13.92 6.96 11.66
C ASP A 58 13.23 5.74 11.08
N LEU A 59 13.38 5.46 9.78
CA LEU A 59 12.84 4.25 9.16
C LEU A 59 13.51 2.98 9.69
N ARG A 60 14.83 2.97 9.81
CA ARG A 60 15.53 1.84 10.43
C ARG A 60 15.00 1.57 11.83
N TRP A 61 14.87 2.59 12.66
CA TRP A 61 14.33 2.47 14.01
C TRP A 61 12.89 1.93 14.00
N LEU A 62 12.00 2.44 13.11
CA LEU A 62 10.63 1.91 12.99
C LEU A 62 10.63 0.42 12.66
N VAL A 63 11.45 0.00 11.69
CA VAL A 63 11.59 -1.42 11.29
C VAL A 63 12.01 -2.27 12.48
N GLU A 64 13.06 -1.85 13.22
CA GLU A 64 13.57 -2.57 14.38
C GLU A 64 12.50 -2.71 15.47
N VAL A 65 11.85 -1.60 15.86
CA VAL A 65 10.81 -1.59 16.90
C VAL A 65 9.63 -2.49 16.55
N VAL A 66 9.18 -2.47 15.29
CA VAL A 66 8.04 -3.29 14.85
C VAL A 66 8.42 -4.77 14.84
N GLN A 67 9.59 -5.12 14.32
CA GLN A 67 10.06 -6.51 14.29
C GLN A 67 10.41 -7.06 15.67
N ASP A 68 10.88 -6.24 16.59
CA ASP A 68 11.11 -6.64 17.98
C ASP A 68 9.80 -6.94 18.72
N GLU A 69 8.70 -6.30 18.32
CA GLU A 69 7.37 -6.57 18.85
C GLU A 69 6.70 -7.78 18.24
N LEU A 70 6.81 -7.96 16.91
CA LEU A 70 5.99 -8.90 16.13
C LEU A 70 6.78 -10.04 15.48
N GLY A 71 8.11 -10.03 15.57
CA GLY A 71 8.95 -11.03 14.89
C GLY A 71 9.03 -10.80 13.37
N GLU A 72 8.89 -11.87 12.60
CA GLU A 72 9.02 -11.86 11.13
C GLU A 72 7.75 -11.36 10.42
N VAL A 73 7.28 -10.15 10.79
CA VAL A 73 6.17 -9.49 10.08
C VAL A 73 6.67 -8.88 8.77
N ARG A 74 5.87 -8.94 7.72
CA ARG A 74 6.18 -8.26 6.46
C ARG A 74 6.02 -6.76 6.60
N LEU A 75 6.99 -5.99 6.09
CA LEU A 75 7.01 -4.53 6.16
C LEU A 75 7.04 -3.93 4.78
N SER A 76 6.22 -2.90 4.56
CA SER A 76 6.24 -2.01 3.42
C SER A 76 7.00 -0.74 3.81
N ILE A 77 8.09 -0.46 3.12
CA ILE A 77 8.94 0.71 3.38
C ILE A 77 8.46 1.84 2.46
N ASP A 78 7.76 2.81 3.05
CA ASP A 78 7.13 3.92 2.32
C ASP A 78 8.00 5.17 2.37
N THR A 79 8.80 5.36 1.34
CA THR A 79 9.63 6.55 1.18
C THR A 79 9.98 6.86 -0.28
N ALA A 80 10.23 8.14 -0.54
CA ALA A 80 10.79 8.65 -1.80
C ALA A 80 12.32 8.77 -1.77
N ASN A 81 12.92 8.68 -0.57
CA ASN A 81 14.34 8.88 -0.33
C ASN A 81 15.09 7.55 -0.52
N PRO A 82 16.02 7.42 -1.50
CA PRO A 82 16.76 6.19 -1.73
C PRO A 82 17.60 5.72 -0.53
N GLU A 83 18.18 6.66 0.23
CA GLU A 83 18.99 6.32 1.40
C GLU A 83 18.11 5.75 2.54
N ALA A 84 16.92 6.33 2.74
CA ALA A 84 15.96 5.85 3.70
C ALA A 84 15.36 4.48 3.27
N MET A 85 15.11 4.29 1.97
CA MET A 85 14.69 3.00 1.42
C MET A 85 15.75 1.92 1.70
N GLU A 86 17.02 2.19 1.42
CA GLU A 86 18.11 1.24 1.66
C GLU A 86 18.26 0.92 3.16
N ALA A 87 18.16 1.93 4.02
CA ALA A 87 18.22 1.75 5.48
C ALA A 87 17.08 0.86 6.00
N GLY A 88 15.84 1.12 5.55
CA GLY A 88 14.67 0.34 5.94
C GLY A 88 14.75 -1.11 5.43
N LEU A 89 15.04 -1.30 4.14
CA LEU A 89 15.12 -2.63 3.53
C LEU A 89 16.22 -3.49 4.17
N SER A 90 17.38 -2.89 4.48
CA SER A 90 18.51 -3.60 5.11
C SER A 90 18.23 -4.07 6.52
N ALA A 91 17.30 -3.43 7.22
CA ALA A 91 16.89 -3.80 8.57
C ALA A 91 15.79 -4.89 8.60
N CYS A 92 15.12 -5.15 7.48
CA CYS A 92 14.02 -6.12 7.41
C CYS A 92 14.50 -7.56 7.59
N ARG A 93 13.82 -8.32 8.47
CA ARG A 93 14.07 -9.74 8.74
C ARG A 93 13.26 -10.68 7.82
N ALA A 94 12.12 -10.23 7.34
CA ALA A 94 11.28 -10.92 6.37
C ALA A 94 11.31 -10.21 5.01
N GLN A 95 10.81 -10.86 3.94
CA GLN A 95 10.75 -10.28 2.60
C GLN A 95 9.98 -8.95 2.63
N PRO A 96 10.62 -7.79 2.37
CA PRO A 96 9.98 -6.49 2.44
C PRO A 96 9.19 -6.14 1.18
N ILE A 97 8.47 -5.02 1.26
CA ILE A 97 7.81 -4.38 0.14
C ILE A 97 8.43 -2.99 -0.06
N VAL A 98 8.89 -2.69 -1.25
CA VAL A 98 9.32 -1.35 -1.66
C VAL A 98 8.07 -0.53 -1.99
N ASN A 99 7.81 0.53 -1.27
CA ASN A 99 6.72 1.49 -1.49
C ASN A 99 7.32 2.91 -1.58
N SER A 100 7.67 3.46 -2.77
CA SER A 100 7.33 2.95 -4.07
C SER A 100 8.35 3.35 -5.14
N ILE A 101 8.21 2.79 -6.32
CA ILE A 101 8.94 3.21 -7.52
C ILE A 101 7.99 3.92 -8.51
N SER A 102 8.55 4.65 -9.48
CA SER A 102 7.79 5.23 -10.61
C SER A 102 8.71 5.46 -11.82
N ASN A 103 8.13 5.91 -12.95
CA ASN A 103 8.90 6.31 -14.15
C ASN A 103 9.61 7.67 -14.00
N GLU A 104 9.50 8.33 -12.85
CA GLU A 104 10.23 9.57 -12.59
C GLU A 104 11.73 9.31 -12.44
N ALA A 105 12.56 10.18 -13.02
CA ALA A 105 14.01 10.04 -12.96
C ALA A 105 14.56 9.98 -11.52
N THR A 106 13.93 10.67 -10.60
CA THR A 106 14.28 10.71 -9.17
C THR A 106 14.09 9.37 -8.46
N ARG A 107 13.25 8.47 -9.00
CA ARG A 107 12.98 7.13 -8.44
C ARG A 107 13.87 6.04 -9.02
N ARG A 108 14.69 6.34 -10.01
CA ARG A 108 15.59 5.35 -10.64
C ARG A 108 16.52 4.65 -9.64
N PRO A 109 17.14 5.34 -8.66
CA PRO A 109 17.97 4.67 -7.66
C PRO A 109 17.20 3.63 -6.83
N ILE A 110 15.90 3.86 -6.56
CA ILE A 110 15.06 2.91 -5.83
C ILE A 110 14.75 1.67 -6.69
N ILE A 111 14.57 1.82 -8.01
CA ILE A 111 14.42 0.68 -8.93
C ILE A 111 15.70 -0.18 -8.92
N GLU A 112 16.86 0.44 -8.99
CA GLU A 112 18.16 -0.25 -8.94
C GLU A 112 18.37 -0.97 -7.59
N LEU A 113 17.94 -0.36 -6.49
CA LEU A 113 17.95 -0.97 -5.16
C LEU A 113 17.00 -2.16 -5.08
N ALA A 114 15.75 -2.01 -5.55
CA ALA A 114 14.74 -3.08 -5.57
C ALA A 114 15.19 -4.29 -6.41
N ALA A 115 15.92 -4.04 -7.51
CA ALA A 115 16.48 -5.10 -8.36
C ALA A 115 17.54 -5.96 -7.64
N ARG A 116 18.25 -5.39 -6.68
CA ARG A 116 19.28 -6.09 -5.89
C ARG A 116 18.73 -6.83 -4.67
N THR A 117 17.43 -6.72 -4.42
CA THR A 117 16.74 -7.35 -3.29
C THR A 117 15.70 -8.34 -3.78
N GLU A 118 15.18 -9.19 -2.86
CA GLU A 118 14.03 -10.05 -3.13
C GLU A 118 12.68 -9.38 -2.76
N ALA A 119 12.68 -8.05 -2.54
CA ALA A 119 11.49 -7.30 -2.14
C ALA A 119 10.38 -7.39 -3.19
N GLU A 120 9.12 -7.44 -2.75
CA GLU A 120 8.00 -7.08 -3.60
C GLU A 120 7.99 -5.55 -3.82
N VAL A 121 7.39 -5.08 -4.90
CA VAL A 121 7.53 -3.68 -5.30
C VAL A 121 6.16 -3.09 -5.65
N ILE A 122 5.81 -1.99 -5.03
CA ILE A 122 4.66 -1.15 -5.44
C ILE A 122 5.16 -0.11 -6.43
N GLY A 123 4.57 -0.11 -7.62
CA GLY A 123 4.86 0.83 -8.68
C GLY A 123 3.74 1.85 -8.86
N LEU A 124 4.08 3.14 -8.81
CA LEU A 124 3.17 4.22 -9.15
C LEU A 124 3.20 4.43 -10.66
N PRO A 125 2.08 4.28 -11.39
CA PRO A 125 2.01 4.47 -12.83
C PRO A 125 1.98 5.97 -13.17
N MET A 126 3.09 6.65 -12.90
CA MET A 126 3.33 8.06 -13.17
C MET A 126 4.78 8.28 -13.61
N GLY A 127 4.99 9.31 -14.42
CA GLY A 127 6.30 9.60 -15.01
C GLY A 127 6.55 11.09 -15.18
N GLN A 128 7.36 11.45 -16.18
CA GLN A 128 7.75 12.84 -16.44
C GLN A 128 6.57 13.78 -16.75
N ALA A 129 5.48 13.25 -17.27
CA ALA A 129 4.25 14.03 -17.51
C ALA A 129 3.45 14.33 -16.22
N GLY A 130 3.89 13.79 -15.07
CA GLY A 130 3.25 13.94 -13.78
C GLY A 130 2.10 12.96 -13.55
N MET A 131 1.09 13.38 -12.79
CA MET A 131 -0.02 12.55 -12.34
C MET A 131 -1.01 12.26 -13.49
N PRO A 132 -1.25 10.99 -13.85
CA PRO A 132 -2.22 10.61 -14.88
C PRO A 132 -3.65 10.91 -14.43
N LYS A 133 -4.47 11.34 -15.39
CA LYS A 133 -5.86 11.73 -15.14
C LYS A 133 -6.87 10.64 -15.48
N THR A 134 -6.58 9.83 -16.49
CA THR A 134 -7.47 8.78 -17.01
C THR A 134 -6.96 7.37 -16.68
N ALA A 135 -7.80 6.37 -16.90
CA ALA A 135 -7.40 4.97 -16.77
C ALA A 135 -6.41 4.56 -17.87
N GLU A 136 -6.57 5.11 -19.08
CA GLU A 136 -5.69 4.85 -20.21
C GLU A 136 -4.28 5.39 -19.97
N GLU A 137 -4.17 6.61 -19.41
CA GLU A 137 -2.87 7.17 -19.03
C GLU A 137 -2.20 6.33 -17.94
N ARG A 138 -2.96 5.87 -16.92
CA ARG A 138 -2.44 4.95 -15.88
C ARG A 138 -1.97 3.64 -16.48
N LEU A 139 -2.73 3.07 -17.40
CA LEU A 139 -2.36 1.81 -18.09
C LEU A 139 -1.08 1.98 -18.91
N ALA A 140 -0.94 3.08 -19.63
CA ALA A 140 0.26 3.37 -20.43
C ALA A 140 1.50 3.53 -19.55
N GLU A 141 1.40 4.30 -18.46
CA GLU A 141 2.49 4.49 -17.50
C GLU A 141 2.82 3.18 -16.75
N ALA A 142 1.82 2.37 -16.40
CA ALA A 142 2.03 1.06 -15.79
C ALA A 142 2.79 0.12 -16.72
N ARG A 143 2.44 0.07 -18.01
CA ARG A 143 3.16 -0.72 -19.02
C ARG A 143 4.62 -0.31 -19.12
N ALA A 144 4.90 0.99 -19.22
CA ALA A 144 6.26 1.52 -19.29
C ALA A 144 7.07 1.20 -18.02
N LEU A 145 6.43 1.29 -16.83
CA LEU A 145 7.07 0.97 -15.56
C LEU A 145 7.41 -0.52 -15.44
N ILE A 146 6.48 -1.40 -15.84
CA ILE A 146 6.71 -2.84 -15.85
C ILE A 146 7.89 -3.20 -16.77
N GLU A 147 7.95 -2.63 -17.98
CA GLU A 147 9.06 -2.84 -18.90
C GLU A 147 10.40 -2.34 -18.31
N ALA A 148 10.40 -1.20 -17.61
CA ALA A 148 11.57 -0.69 -16.93
C ALA A 148 12.06 -1.61 -15.80
N CYS A 149 11.12 -2.16 -15.02
CA CYS A 149 11.39 -3.14 -13.95
C CYS A 149 11.97 -4.44 -14.50
N GLU A 150 11.37 -5.01 -15.56
CA GLU A 150 11.84 -6.22 -16.20
C GLU A 150 13.27 -6.04 -16.78
N LYS A 151 13.55 -4.89 -17.39
CA LYS A 151 14.92 -4.53 -17.87
C LYS A 151 15.94 -4.38 -16.73
N ALA A 152 15.48 -3.99 -15.55
CA ALA A 152 16.31 -3.89 -14.35
C ALA A 152 16.47 -5.24 -13.62
N GLY A 153 15.79 -6.31 -14.08
CA GLY A 153 15.85 -7.63 -13.47
C GLY A 153 14.80 -7.88 -12.37
N ILE A 154 13.80 -7.02 -12.24
CA ILE A 154 12.67 -7.23 -11.32
C ILE A 154 11.58 -8.01 -12.08
N PRO A 155 11.30 -9.27 -11.70
CA PRO A 155 10.29 -10.07 -12.38
C PRO A 155 8.89 -9.55 -12.07
N ARG A 156 7.98 -9.72 -13.02
CA ARG A 156 6.60 -9.22 -13.00
C ARG A 156 5.82 -9.69 -11.78
N GLU A 157 6.07 -10.89 -11.31
CA GLU A 157 5.42 -11.51 -10.16
C GLU A 157 5.68 -10.78 -8.84
N ARG A 158 6.76 -10.01 -8.78
CA ARG A 158 7.12 -9.17 -7.63
C ARG A 158 6.46 -7.79 -7.67
N LEU A 159 5.78 -7.43 -8.78
CA LEU A 159 5.19 -6.11 -8.94
C LEU A 159 3.73 -6.07 -8.47
N MET A 160 3.37 -4.95 -7.88
CA MET A 160 2.00 -4.48 -7.66
C MET A 160 1.91 -3.06 -8.18
N ILE A 161 0.95 -2.77 -9.05
CA ILE A 161 0.76 -1.41 -9.58
C ILE A 161 -0.30 -0.70 -8.75
N ASP A 162 0.07 0.43 -8.13
CA ASP A 162 -0.90 1.30 -7.45
C ASP A 162 -1.81 1.97 -8.48
N VAL A 163 -3.11 1.90 -8.26
CA VAL A 163 -4.11 2.46 -9.19
C VAL A 163 -4.28 3.98 -9.04
N LEU A 164 -3.49 4.62 -8.17
CA LEU A 164 -3.48 6.06 -7.89
C LEU A 164 -4.86 6.58 -7.49
N CYS A 165 -5.30 6.19 -6.28
CA CYS A 165 -6.52 6.73 -5.68
C CYS A 165 -6.35 8.22 -5.37
N MET A 166 -7.08 9.07 -6.07
CA MET A 166 -7.10 10.51 -5.86
C MET A 166 -8.44 10.95 -5.29
N SER A 167 -8.44 12.06 -4.54
CA SER A 167 -9.67 12.58 -3.94
C SER A 167 -10.72 12.94 -5.00
N VAL A 168 -11.91 12.35 -4.86
CA VAL A 168 -13.06 12.70 -5.70
C VAL A 168 -13.60 14.11 -5.39
N GLY A 169 -13.19 14.69 -4.27
CA GLY A 169 -13.47 16.09 -3.94
C GLY A 169 -12.68 17.09 -4.77
N SER A 170 -11.49 16.69 -5.27
CA SER A 170 -10.67 17.53 -6.15
C SER A 170 -10.98 17.32 -7.63
N ASN A 171 -11.37 16.10 -8.02
CA ASN A 171 -11.79 15.77 -9.37
C ASN A 171 -12.78 14.59 -9.32
N PRO A 172 -14.06 14.79 -9.75
CA PRO A 172 -15.11 13.78 -9.65
C PRO A 172 -14.85 12.50 -10.46
N ASP A 173 -14.05 12.58 -11.52
CA ASP A 173 -13.76 11.43 -12.40
C ASP A 173 -12.72 10.47 -11.82
N GLN A 174 -12.00 10.87 -10.76
CA GLN A 174 -10.88 10.09 -10.23
C GLN A 174 -11.30 8.73 -9.65
N GLY A 175 -12.48 8.64 -9.06
CA GLY A 175 -13.02 7.38 -8.57
C GLY A 175 -13.21 6.37 -9.71
N LEU A 176 -13.89 6.79 -10.78
CA LEU A 176 -14.11 5.93 -11.96
C LEU A 176 -12.82 5.59 -12.69
N ALA A 177 -11.89 6.55 -12.80
CA ALA A 177 -10.59 6.32 -13.42
C ALA A 177 -9.76 5.26 -12.68
N ALA A 178 -9.74 5.29 -11.33
CA ALA A 178 -9.05 4.28 -10.53
C ALA A 178 -9.71 2.88 -10.65
N LEU A 179 -11.04 2.81 -10.64
CA LEU A 179 -11.78 1.56 -10.84
C LEU A 179 -11.49 0.94 -12.21
N ALA A 180 -11.54 1.74 -13.28
CA ALA A 180 -11.23 1.28 -14.62
C ALA A 180 -9.76 0.86 -14.77
N ALA A 181 -8.83 1.61 -14.16
CA ALA A 181 -7.41 1.26 -14.15
C ALA A 181 -7.16 -0.08 -13.43
N THR A 182 -7.82 -0.34 -12.29
CA THR A 182 -7.71 -1.61 -11.57
C THR A 182 -8.00 -2.78 -12.50
N ARG A 183 -9.14 -2.75 -13.18
CA ARG A 183 -9.54 -3.82 -14.11
C ARG A 183 -8.57 -3.96 -15.28
N LYS A 184 -8.25 -2.83 -15.96
CA LYS A 184 -7.40 -2.84 -17.16
C LYS A 184 -5.99 -3.36 -16.87
N ILE A 185 -5.37 -2.94 -15.77
CA ILE A 185 -4.02 -3.37 -15.40
C ILE A 185 -3.99 -4.88 -15.14
N GLU A 186 -4.96 -5.43 -14.43
CA GLU A 186 -5.02 -6.88 -14.18
C GLU A 186 -5.34 -7.69 -15.44
N GLU A 187 -6.33 -7.26 -16.26
CA GLU A 187 -6.74 -7.99 -17.46
C GLU A 187 -5.73 -7.88 -18.60
N GLU A 188 -5.16 -6.68 -18.85
CA GLU A 188 -4.30 -6.44 -20.02
C GLU A 188 -2.80 -6.62 -19.74
N LEU A 189 -2.35 -6.37 -18.50
CA LEU A 189 -0.94 -6.48 -18.14
C LEU A 189 -0.64 -7.73 -17.30
N GLY A 190 -1.64 -8.36 -16.71
CA GLY A 190 -1.48 -9.56 -15.89
C GLY A 190 -0.64 -9.34 -14.63
N VAL A 191 -0.67 -8.12 -14.09
CA VAL A 191 0.08 -7.72 -12.88
C VAL A 191 -0.90 -7.36 -11.77
N ARG A 192 -0.55 -7.71 -10.53
CA ARG A 192 -1.34 -7.38 -9.35
C ARG A 192 -1.53 -5.87 -9.21
N THR A 193 -2.69 -5.45 -8.69
CA THR A 193 -2.97 -4.05 -8.39
C THR A 193 -2.99 -3.79 -6.89
N CYS A 194 -2.60 -2.56 -6.50
CA CYS A 194 -2.66 -2.04 -5.14
C CYS A 194 -3.42 -0.71 -5.10
N ALA A 195 -4.01 -0.38 -3.95
CA ALA A 195 -4.71 0.87 -3.76
C ALA A 195 -4.56 1.42 -2.34
N ALA A 196 -4.12 2.67 -2.19
CA ALA A 196 -4.22 3.44 -0.95
C ALA A 196 -5.65 4.01 -0.84
N VAL A 197 -6.55 3.20 -0.26
CA VAL A 197 -8.02 3.41 -0.32
C VAL A 197 -8.45 4.73 0.29
N SER A 198 -7.80 5.16 1.37
CA SER A 198 -8.19 6.35 2.13
C SER A 198 -8.03 7.67 1.37
N ASN A 199 -7.24 7.69 0.29
CA ASN A 199 -7.00 8.88 -0.53
C ASN A 199 -8.24 9.34 -1.29
N VAL A 200 -9.15 8.44 -1.67
CA VAL A 200 -10.38 8.78 -2.42
C VAL A 200 -11.25 9.82 -1.73
N SER A 201 -11.23 9.83 -0.41
CA SER A 201 -12.08 10.68 0.44
C SER A 201 -11.34 11.87 1.07
N PHE A 202 -10.09 12.14 0.68
CA PHE A 202 -9.30 13.21 1.28
C PHE A 202 -10.04 14.57 1.16
N GLY A 203 -10.13 15.29 2.29
CA GLY A 203 -10.83 16.58 2.37
C GLY A 203 -12.36 16.50 2.44
N LEU A 204 -12.97 15.32 2.39
CA LEU A 204 -14.42 15.13 2.40
C LEU A 204 -14.96 14.74 3.79
N PRO A 205 -16.22 15.04 4.11
CA PRO A 205 -16.86 14.59 5.34
C PRO A 205 -17.19 13.09 5.28
N LYS A 206 -17.37 12.45 6.45
CA LYS A 206 -17.73 11.03 6.58
C LYS A 206 -16.83 10.07 5.77
N ARG A 207 -15.53 10.32 5.79
CA ARG A 207 -14.52 9.59 5.03
C ARG A 207 -14.66 8.06 5.09
N ARG A 208 -14.94 7.51 6.28
CA ARG A 208 -15.11 6.05 6.48
C ARG A 208 -16.20 5.45 5.57
N LEU A 209 -17.30 6.16 5.32
CA LEU A 209 -18.34 5.67 4.42
C LEU A 209 -17.85 5.59 2.98
N LEU A 210 -17.17 6.65 2.50
CA LEU A 210 -16.60 6.68 1.14
C LEU A 210 -15.53 5.61 0.96
N ASN A 211 -14.62 5.48 1.93
CA ASN A 211 -13.54 4.51 1.88
C ASN A 211 -14.07 3.06 1.78
N ARG A 212 -15.05 2.71 2.60
CA ARG A 212 -15.67 1.37 2.58
C ARG A 212 -16.38 1.07 1.26
N THR A 213 -17.18 2.03 0.77
CA THR A 213 -17.88 1.89 -0.51
C THR A 213 -16.88 1.72 -1.65
N PHE A 214 -15.85 2.57 -1.68
CA PHE A 214 -14.84 2.52 -2.73
C PHE A 214 -14.01 1.22 -2.70
N LEU A 215 -13.66 0.74 -1.51
CA LEU A 215 -12.98 -0.56 -1.35
C LEU A 215 -13.80 -1.70 -1.96
N ALA A 216 -15.11 -1.77 -1.67
CA ALA A 216 -15.98 -2.79 -2.25
C ALA A 216 -16.00 -2.72 -3.79
N MET A 217 -16.06 -1.50 -4.35
CA MET A 217 -16.00 -1.29 -5.79
C MET A 217 -14.65 -1.73 -6.39
N LEU A 218 -13.52 -1.41 -5.75
CA LEU A 218 -12.18 -1.85 -6.18
C LEU A 218 -12.04 -3.37 -6.16
N VAL A 219 -12.51 -4.03 -5.09
CA VAL A 219 -12.51 -5.50 -4.99
C VAL A 219 -13.31 -6.14 -6.11
N ALA A 220 -14.44 -5.53 -6.49
CA ALA A 220 -15.25 -5.97 -7.63
C ALA A 220 -14.56 -5.77 -8.99
N GLN A 221 -13.57 -4.87 -9.08
CA GLN A 221 -12.73 -4.69 -10.27
C GLN A 221 -11.48 -5.58 -10.27
N GLY A 222 -11.28 -6.42 -9.24
CA GLY A 222 -10.16 -7.36 -9.20
C GLY A 222 -9.07 -7.02 -8.18
N LEU A 223 -9.07 -5.86 -7.52
CA LEU A 223 -7.99 -5.38 -6.65
C LEU A 223 -7.29 -6.49 -5.87
N SER A 224 -5.95 -6.56 -5.99
CA SER A 224 -5.13 -7.60 -5.38
C SER A 224 -4.61 -7.24 -3.98
N ALA A 225 -4.31 -5.95 -3.73
CA ALA A 225 -3.82 -5.45 -2.44
C ALA A 225 -4.46 -4.11 -2.07
N ALA A 226 -4.64 -3.86 -0.79
CA ALA A 226 -5.20 -2.61 -0.27
C ALA A 226 -4.35 -2.07 0.89
N ILE A 227 -3.94 -0.80 0.79
CA ILE A 227 -3.35 -0.03 1.88
C ILE A 227 -4.52 0.66 2.58
N LEU A 228 -4.76 0.31 3.85
CA LEU A 228 -5.91 0.77 4.61
C LEU A 228 -5.67 0.65 6.12
N ASP A 229 -6.57 1.24 6.91
CA ASP A 229 -6.62 1.05 8.37
C ASP A 229 -7.40 -0.23 8.72
N PRO A 230 -6.74 -1.35 9.06
CA PRO A 230 -7.43 -2.59 9.38
C PRO A 230 -8.15 -2.55 10.73
N THR A 231 -7.86 -1.56 11.58
CA THR A 231 -8.54 -1.39 12.87
C THR A 231 -9.94 -0.76 12.72
N ASP A 232 -10.27 -0.18 11.55
CA ASP A 232 -11.66 0.18 11.23
C ASP A 232 -12.44 -1.09 10.91
N GLN A 233 -13.16 -1.61 11.93
CA GLN A 233 -13.99 -2.80 11.81
C GLN A 233 -14.91 -2.75 10.58
N GLY A 234 -15.49 -1.59 10.27
CA GLY A 234 -16.42 -1.48 9.15
C GLY A 234 -15.74 -1.60 7.77
N ILE A 235 -14.46 -1.23 7.62
CA ILE A 235 -13.74 -1.45 6.36
C ILE A 235 -13.40 -2.94 6.20
N MET A 236 -13.03 -3.62 7.28
CA MET A 236 -12.75 -5.06 7.26
C MET A 236 -14.00 -5.89 6.99
N GLU A 237 -15.14 -5.55 7.61
CA GLU A 237 -16.43 -6.18 7.32
C GLU A 237 -16.86 -5.98 5.87
N THR A 238 -16.62 -4.78 5.32
CA THR A 238 -16.90 -4.47 3.90
C THR A 238 -15.99 -5.28 2.97
N LEU A 239 -14.70 -5.40 3.30
CA LEU A 239 -13.76 -6.21 2.52
C LEU A 239 -14.21 -7.67 2.44
N LEU A 240 -14.50 -8.29 3.58
CA LEU A 240 -14.96 -9.67 3.65
C LEU A 240 -16.27 -9.90 2.88
N ALA A 241 -17.22 -8.96 2.98
CA ALA A 241 -18.46 -9.02 2.22
C ALA A 241 -18.20 -8.90 0.71
N ALA A 242 -17.34 -7.98 0.29
CA ALA A 242 -16.98 -7.81 -1.12
C ALA A 242 -16.26 -9.05 -1.68
N GLU A 243 -15.34 -9.66 -0.94
CA GLU A 243 -14.66 -10.90 -1.33
C GLU A 243 -15.62 -12.08 -1.45
N ALA A 244 -16.58 -12.21 -0.53
CA ALA A 244 -17.62 -13.24 -0.62
C ALA A 244 -18.51 -13.07 -1.87
N LEU A 245 -18.94 -11.82 -2.17
CA LEU A 245 -19.78 -11.49 -3.30
C LEU A 245 -19.06 -11.62 -4.66
N THR A 246 -17.75 -11.46 -4.70
CA THR A 246 -16.94 -11.54 -5.93
C THR A 246 -16.30 -12.91 -6.13
N GLY A 247 -16.58 -13.88 -5.26
CA GLY A 247 -16.06 -15.25 -5.36
C GLY A 247 -14.59 -15.40 -4.95
N LYS A 248 -13.97 -14.35 -4.39
CA LYS A 248 -12.62 -14.43 -3.82
C LYS A 248 -12.60 -15.27 -2.53
N ASP A 249 -13.69 -15.25 -1.75
CA ASP A 249 -13.92 -16.10 -0.58
C ASP A 249 -14.81 -17.29 -0.96
N LYS A 250 -14.21 -18.46 -1.19
CA LYS A 250 -14.92 -19.68 -1.58
C LYS A 250 -15.90 -20.11 -0.49
N TYR A 251 -17.16 -20.26 -0.89
CA TYR A 251 -18.28 -20.66 0.01
C TYR A 251 -18.45 -19.72 1.21
N CYS A 252 -17.99 -18.45 1.12
CA CYS A 252 -18.09 -17.44 2.16
C CYS A 252 -17.46 -17.88 3.51
N MET A 253 -16.42 -18.70 3.47
CA MET A 253 -15.86 -19.32 4.67
C MET A 253 -15.21 -18.32 5.62
N GLU A 254 -14.45 -17.34 5.08
CA GLU A 254 -13.84 -16.29 5.90
C GLU A 254 -14.90 -15.34 6.46
N TYR A 255 -15.85 -14.94 5.61
CA TYR A 255 -17.00 -14.14 6.03
C TYR A 255 -17.77 -14.79 7.19
N ILE A 256 -18.11 -16.08 7.06
CA ILE A 256 -18.81 -16.84 8.11
C ILE A 256 -17.96 -16.96 9.38
N ARG A 257 -16.67 -17.27 9.23
CA ARG A 257 -15.75 -17.41 10.37
C ARG A 257 -15.64 -16.11 11.17
N TYR A 258 -15.50 -14.99 10.49
CA TYR A 258 -15.40 -13.68 11.11
C TYR A 258 -16.65 -13.31 11.91
N HIS A 259 -17.84 -13.50 11.33
CA HIS A 259 -19.10 -13.11 11.95
C HIS A 259 -19.65 -14.10 12.99
N ARG A 260 -19.11 -15.34 13.04
CA ARG A 260 -19.48 -16.33 14.08
C ARG A 260 -18.61 -16.25 15.34
N LYS A 261 -17.48 -15.58 15.28
CA LYS A 261 -16.60 -15.36 16.45
C LYS A 261 -17.04 -14.17 17.31
N LYS A 262 -18.04 -13.46 16.90
CA LYS A 262 -18.74 -12.41 17.65
C LYS A 262 -20.03 -12.94 18.24
#